data_a86939e26cb143fb8510842ee0d9b3c9
#
_entry.id   a86939e26cb143fb8510842ee0d9b3c9
#
_cell.length_a   1.000
_cell.length_b   1.000
_cell.length_c   1.000
_cell.angle_alpha   90.00
_cell.angle_beta   90.00
_cell.angle_gamma   90.00
#
_symmetry.space_group_name_H-M   'P 1'
#
loop_
_entity.id
_entity.type
_entity.pdbx_description
1 polymer ?
#
loop_
_entity_poly.entity_id
_entity_poly.type
_entity_poly.pdbx_seq_one_letter_code
_entity_poly.pdbx_strand_id
1 'polypeptide(L)'
;TMTMAHKVSELYSSVLCHSDGTPVECVIADTTIGGVAEAAMAAEKFRNSGVGVVLSVTPCWCYGFETIDMDGEMPKAIWGFNGTERPGAVYLASALASHTQKGLPTFGIYGRDVQEVTNMEIPEDVKEKLLRFARAGIAVATMRGKSYLSIGSVSMGIAGSIPNPDFFQEYLG
;
A
#
# COMPACT_ATOMS: atom_id res chain seq x y z
N THR A 1 16.31 -4.87 -4.38
CA THR A 1 15.18 -4.24 -3.65
C THR A 1 15.14 -2.76 -3.95
N MET A 2 16.15 -1.98 -3.57
CA MET A 2 16.15 -0.51 -3.75
C MET A 2 15.91 -0.09 -5.21
N THR A 3 16.56 -0.72 -6.17
CA THR A 3 16.35 -0.45 -7.60
C THR A 3 14.88 -0.59 -8.01
N MET A 4 14.20 -1.64 -7.53
CA MET A 4 12.78 -1.84 -7.82
C MET A 4 11.91 -0.78 -7.13
N ALA A 5 12.24 -0.38 -5.91
CA ALA A 5 11.54 0.70 -5.21
C ALA A 5 11.65 2.03 -5.97
N HIS A 6 12.85 2.36 -6.49
CA HIS A 6 13.03 3.55 -7.33
C HIS A 6 12.23 3.49 -8.63
N LYS A 7 12.20 2.34 -9.34
CA LYS A 7 11.38 2.16 -10.54
C LYS A 7 9.88 2.36 -10.28
N VAL A 8 9.39 1.87 -9.14
CA VAL A 8 7.98 2.12 -8.77
C VAL A 8 7.75 3.58 -8.42
N SER A 9 8.68 4.21 -7.72
CA SER A 9 8.61 5.64 -7.42
C SER A 9 8.52 6.48 -8.69
N GLU A 10 9.37 6.20 -9.68
CA GLU A 10 9.34 6.85 -11.00
C GLU A 10 8.00 6.61 -11.71
N LEU A 11 7.49 5.38 -11.70
CA LEU A 11 6.19 5.04 -12.25
C LEU A 11 5.07 5.87 -11.60
N TYR A 12 5.03 5.91 -10.28
CA TYR A 12 3.99 6.63 -9.56
C TYR A 12 4.05 8.14 -9.81
N SER A 13 5.21 8.74 -9.66
CA SER A 13 5.39 10.19 -9.86
C SER A 13 5.14 10.64 -11.30
N SER A 14 5.34 9.76 -12.29
CA SER A 14 5.08 10.08 -13.70
C SER A 14 3.62 9.93 -14.14
N VAL A 15 2.82 9.11 -13.42
CA VAL A 15 1.47 8.74 -13.86
C VAL A 15 0.39 9.25 -12.91
N LEU A 16 0.71 9.40 -11.62
CA LEU A 16 -0.27 9.74 -10.59
C LEU A 16 -0.18 11.21 -10.18
N CYS A 17 -1.33 11.81 -9.99
CA CYS A 17 -1.45 13.15 -9.43
C CYS A 17 -2.59 13.21 -8.41
N HIS A 18 -2.53 14.19 -7.53
CA HIS A 18 -3.60 14.56 -6.63
C HIS A 18 -4.73 15.26 -7.40
N SER A 19 -5.86 15.49 -6.73
CA SER A 19 -7.05 16.13 -7.35
C SER A 19 -6.81 17.56 -7.83
N ASP A 20 -5.81 18.24 -7.29
CA ASP A 20 -5.37 19.58 -7.69
C ASP A 20 -4.35 19.57 -8.86
N GLY A 21 -3.97 18.39 -9.35
CA GLY A 21 -3.01 18.19 -10.42
C GLY A 21 -1.56 18.12 -9.99
N THR A 22 -1.25 18.24 -8.68
CA THR A 22 0.12 18.07 -8.20
C THR A 22 0.57 16.61 -8.32
N PRO A 23 1.81 16.34 -8.77
CA PRO A 23 2.33 14.97 -8.82
C PRO A 23 2.37 14.30 -7.45
N VAL A 24 2.18 12.99 -7.44
CA VAL A 24 2.36 12.19 -6.22
C VAL A 24 3.83 12.08 -5.90
N GLU A 25 4.19 12.41 -4.66
CA GLU A 25 5.54 12.24 -4.14
C GLU A 25 5.71 10.86 -3.49
N CYS A 26 6.86 10.24 -3.73
CA CYS A 26 7.21 8.95 -3.15
C CYS A 26 8.38 9.10 -2.17
N VAL A 27 8.16 8.72 -0.93
CA VAL A 27 9.19 8.66 0.10
C VAL A 27 9.72 7.24 0.19
N ILE A 28 11.01 7.04 -0.10
CA ILE A 28 11.66 5.72 -0.04
C ILE A 28 12.38 5.59 1.31
N ALA A 29 12.32 4.40 1.92
CA ALA A 29 13.10 4.09 3.11
C ALA A 29 14.61 4.21 2.83
N ASP A 30 15.38 4.66 3.81
CA ASP A 30 16.82 4.92 3.62
C ASP A 30 17.64 3.64 3.43
N THR A 31 17.13 2.53 3.95
CA THR A 31 17.74 1.21 3.86
C THR A 31 16.72 0.14 3.48
N THR A 32 17.21 -1.03 3.08
CA THR A 32 16.36 -2.22 3.04
C THR A 32 15.99 -2.63 4.46
N ILE A 33 14.77 -3.14 4.63
CA ILE A 33 14.27 -3.58 5.93
C ILE A 33 14.67 -5.04 6.13
N GLY A 34 15.60 -5.26 7.03
CA GLY A 34 16.10 -6.60 7.40
C GLY A 34 15.72 -7.02 8.82
N GLY A 35 15.12 -6.09 9.59
CA GLY A 35 14.73 -6.34 10.97
C GLY A 35 13.81 -5.23 11.51
N VAL A 36 13.45 -5.35 12.78
CA VAL A 36 12.51 -4.46 13.47
C VAL A 36 13.03 -3.02 13.55
N ALA A 37 14.32 -2.85 13.74
CA ALA A 37 14.93 -1.52 13.86
C ALA A 37 14.78 -0.70 12.57
N GLU A 38 15.07 -1.31 11.41
CA GLU A 38 14.91 -0.67 10.12
C GLU A 38 13.43 -0.41 9.81
N ALA A 39 12.54 -1.32 10.20
CA ALA A 39 11.09 -1.14 10.06
C ALA A 39 10.60 0.06 10.88
N ALA A 40 11.05 0.18 12.13
CA ALA A 40 10.71 1.31 13.00
C ALA A 40 11.23 2.65 12.44
N MET A 41 12.46 2.70 11.96
CA MET A 41 13.03 3.90 11.32
C MET A 41 12.24 4.29 10.06
N ALA A 42 11.87 3.32 9.22
CA ALA A 42 11.07 3.57 8.04
C ALA A 42 9.67 4.10 8.41
N ALA A 43 9.02 3.50 9.42
CA ALA A 43 7.71 3.95 9.90
C ALA A 43 7.76 5.38 10.46
N GLU A 44 8.80 5.71 11.21
CA GLU A 44 9.02 7.08 11.72
C GLU A 44 9.24 8.09 10.58
N LYS A 45 10.09 7.75 9.61
CA LYS A 45 10.32 8.57 8.43
C LYS A 45 9.03 8.84 7.67
N PHE A 46 8.24 7.79 7.42
CA PHE A 46 6.98 7.91 6.68
C PHE A 46 5.96 8.76 7.42
N ARG A 47 5.85 8.60 8.74
CA ARG A 47 4.98 9.45 9.58
C ARG A 47 5.39 10.91 9.51
N ASN A 48 6.68 11.20 9.67
CA ASN A 48 7.21 12.56 9.63
C ASN A 48 7.08 13.21 8.24
N SER A 49 7.03 12.42 7.19
CA SER A 49 6.82 12.87 5.81
C SER A 49 5.35 12.91 5.38
N GLY A 50 4.39 12.59 6.27
CA GLY A 50 2.97 12.61 5.96
C GLY A 50 2.54 11.56 4.93
N VAL A 51 3.24 10.42 4.88
CA VAL A 51 2.91 9.32 3.96
C VAL A 51 1.54 8.74 4.31
N GLY A 52 0.65 8.68 3.34
CA GLY A 52 -0.72 8.14 3.51
C GLY A 52 -0.94 6.74 2.92
N VAL A 53 0.03 6.20 2.18
CA VAL A 53 -0.05 4.88 1.51
C VAL A 53 1.32 4.23 1.53
N VAL A 54 1.39 2.95 1.86
CA VAL A 54 2.67 2.21 1.92
C VAL A 54 2.69 1.06 0.92
N LEU A 55 3.81 0.92 0.22
CA LEU A 55 4.13 -0.23 -0.61
C LEU A 55 5.44 -0.86 -0.16
N SER A 56 5.38 -2.14 0.21
CA SER A 56 6.58 -2.96 0.39
C SER A 56 6.94 -3.66 -0.91
N VAL A 57 8.21 -3.56 -1.32
CA VAL A 57 8.73 -4.22 -2.52
C VAL A 57 9.73 -5.29 -2.10
N THR A 58 9.43 -6.55 -2.39
CA THR A 58 10.30 -7.66 -2.02
C THR A 58 10.64 -8.54 -3.23
N PRO A 59 11.87 -8.42 -3.75
CA PRO A 59 12.32 -9.27 -4.85
C PRO A 59 12.70 -10.68 -4.39
N CYS A 60 12.98 -10.88 -3.12
CA CYS A 60 13.41 -12.16 -2.59
C CYS A 60 12.68 -12.52 -1.28
N TRP A 61 12.79 -13.79 -0.90
CA TRP A 61 12.26 -14.29 0.35
C TRP A 61 12.92 -13.63 1.57
N CYS A 62 12.10 -13.28 2.57
CA CYS A 62 12.50 -12.83 3.90
C CYS A 62 11.45 -13.26 4.93
N TYR A 63 11.62 -12.92 6.19
CA TYR A 63 10.75 -13.42 7.27
C TYR A 63 9.39 -12.72 7.35
N GLY A 64 9.32 -11.41 7.19
CA GLY A 64 8.11 -10.68 6.85
C GLY A 64 7.29 -10.08 7.96
N PHE A 65 7.58 -10.34 9.21
CA PHE A 65 6.80 -9.75 10.30
C PHE A 65 7.06 -8.25 10.48
N GLU A 66 8.16 -7.76 9.95
CA GLU A 66 8.61 -6.36 10.09
C GLU A 66 7.63 -5.36 9.47
N THR A 67 6.91 -5.75 8.42
CA THR A 67 5.91 -4.89 7.77
C THR A 67 4.63 -4.73 8.60
N ILE A 68 4.42 -5.57 9.60
CA ILE A 68 3.27 -5.51 10.51
C ILE A 68 3.42 -4.35 11.50
N ASP A 69 4.64 -3.98 11.83
CA ASP A 69 4.94 -2.89 12.77
C ASP A 69 4.63 -1.49 12.20
N MET A 70 4.36 -1.39 10.89
CA MET A 70 3.90 -0.14 10.29
C MET A 70 2.43 0.11 10.66
N ASP A 71 2.02 1.40 10.61
CA ASP A 71 0.65 1.82 10.93
C ASP A 71 -0.39 0.86 10.32
N GLY A 72 -1.16 0.20 11.19
CA GLY A 72 -2.11 -0.83 10.80
C GLY A 72 -3.28 -0.31 9.97
N GLU A 73 -3.67 0.95 10.14
CA GLU A 73 -4.80 1.56 9.45
C GLU A 73 -4.42 2.19 8.10
N MET A 74 -3.13 2.34 7.84
CA MET A 74 -2.65 2.90 6.58
C MET A 74 -2.86 1.90 5.43
N PRO A 75 -3.43 2.32 4.27
CA PRO A 75 -3.49 1.47 3.09
C PRO A 75 -2.12 0.91 2.72
N LYS A 76 -2.03 -0.40 2.67
CA LYS A 76 -0.78 -1.13 2.57
C LYS A 76 -0.85 -2.17 1.46
N ALA A 77 0.18 -2.25 0.63
CA ALA A 77 0.37 -3.35 -0.31
C ALA A 77 1.77 -3.93 -0.21
N ILE A 78 1.90 -5.18 -0.62
CA ILE A 78 3.16 -5.87 -0.74
C ILE A 78 3.28 -6.40 -2.16
N TRP A 79 4.30 -5.95 -2.89
CA TRP A 79 4.67 -6.53 -4.17
C TRP A 79 5.74 -7.59 -3.96
N GLY A 80 5.32 -8.86 -4.05
CA GLY A 80 6.20 -10.02 -4.07
C GLY A 80 6.64 -10.36 -5.49
N PHE A 81 7.94 -10.32 -5.75
CA PHE A 81 8.50 -10.66 -7.05
C PHE A 81 8.30 -12.15 -7.34
N ASN A 82 7.75 -12.47 -8.51
CA ASN A 82 7.56 -13.85 -8.96
C ASN A 82 8.83 -14.34 -9.67
N GLY A 83 9.88 -14.58 -8.88
CA GLY A 83 11.22 -14.92 -9.38
C GLY A 83 11.51 -16.41 -9.40
N THR A 84 12.53 -16.79 -10.16
CA THR A 84 13.00 -18.19 -10.28
C THR A 84 13.73 -18.67 -9.04
N GLU A 85 14.41 -17.77 -8.32
CA GLU A 85 15.16 -18.08 -7.10
C GLU A 85 14.67 -17.24 -5.92
N ARG A 86 14.47 -17.88 -4.77
CA ARG A 86 14.05 -17.21 -3.52
C ARG A 86 12.92 -16.21 -3.77
N PRO A 87 11.78 -16.64 -4.32
CA PRO A 87 10.76 -15.74 -4.82
C PRO A 87 10.15 -14.88 -3.71
N GLY A 88 10.03 -13.59 -3.93
CA GLY A 88 9.33 -12.65 -3.05
C GLY A 88 7.85 -12.99 -2.88
N ALA A 89 7.27 -13.76 -3.81
CA ALA A 89 5.91 -14.28 -3.70
C ALA A 89 5.69 -15.16 -2.46
N VAL A 90 6.72 -15.87 -1.98
CA VAL A 90 6.64 -16.66 -0.73
C VAL A 90 6.56 -15.74 0.49
N TYR A 91 7.36 -14.67 0.52
CA TYR A 91 7.25 -13.64 1.54
C TYR A 91 5.86 -12.98 1.51
N LEU A 92 5.38 -12.64 0.33
CA LEU A 92 4.05 -12.05 0.14
C LEU A 92 2.97 -12.92 0.78
N ALA A 93 2.96 -14.23 0.53
CA ALA A 93 1.97 -15.15 1.09
C ALA A 93 2.03 -15.17 2.63
N SER A 94 3.24 -15.24 3.20
CA SER A 94 3.44 -15.21 4.66
C SER A 94 2.99 -13.89 5.29
N ALA A 95 3.36 -12.77 4.70
CA ALA A 95 2.98 -11.45 5.20
C ALA A 95 1.47 -11.19 5.11
N LEU A 96 0.83 -11.60 4.01
CA LEU A 96 -0.64 -11.52 3.87
C LEU A 96 -1.36 -12.36 4.93
N ALA A 97 -0.90 -13.60 5.16
CA ALA A 97 -1.47 -14.46 6.18
C ALA A 97 -1.37 -13.80 7.57
N SER A 98 -0.22 -13.25 7.90
CA SER A 98 0.01 -12.59 9.20
C SER A 98 -0.86 -11.34 9.39
N HIS A 99 -1.02 -10.51 8.36
CA HIS A 99 -1.92 -9.35 8.40
C HIS A 99 -3.38 -9.79 8.55
N THR A 100 -3.80 -10.81 7.80
CA THR A 100 -5.17 -11.35 7.87
C THR A 100 -5.49 -11.89 9.26
N GLN A 101 -4.55 -12.60 9.90
CA GLN A 101 -4.73 -13.09 11.28
C GLN A 101 -4.92 -11.95 12.29
N LYS A 102 -4.36 -10.79 12.03
CA LYS A 102 -4.47 -9.61 12.90
C LYS A 102 -5.63 -8.69 12.50
N GLY A 103 -6.37 -8.99 11.44
CA GLY A 103 -7.42 -8.12 10.90
C GLY A 103 -6.90 -6.85 10.24
N LEU A 104 -5.63 -6.79 9.87
CA LEU A 104 -5.00 -5.62 9.26
C LEU A 104 -5.17 -5.64 7.74
N PRO A 105 -5.64 -4.53 7.12
CA PRO A 105 -5.81 -4.46 5.68
C PRO A 105 -4.45 -4.48 4.97
N THR A 106 -4.31 -5.39 4.00
CA THR A 106 -3.10 -5.50 3.18
C THR A 106 -3.42 -6.11 1.83
N PHE A 107 -2.85 -5.58 0.76
CA PHE A 107 -3.08 -6.02 -0.60
C PHE A 107 -1.86 -6.71 -1.18
N GLY A 108 -2.07 -7.89 -1.77
CA GLY A 108 -1.01 -8.64 -2.44
C GLY A 108 -0.89 -8.27 -3.92
N ILE A 109 0.33 -8.03 -4.37
CA ILE A 109 0.65 -7.77 -5.77
C ILE A 109 1.75 -8.73 -6.19
N TYR A 110 1.55 -9.46 -7.29
CA TYR A 110 2.58 -10.29 -7.91
C TYR A 110 2.29 -10.46 -9.40
N GLY A 111 3.33 -10.77 -10.18
CA GLY A 111 3.24 -11.03 -11.61
C GLY A 111 2.68 -12.41 -11.92
N ARG A 112 1.96 -12.53 -13.03
CA ARG A 112 1.46 -13.80 -13.55
C ARG A 112 2.61 -14.70 -14.01
N ASP A 113 3.56 -14.11 -14.72
CA ASP A 113 4.67 -14.83 -15.32
C ASP A 113 5.89 -14.81 -14.39
N VAL A 114 6.67 -15.90 -14.44
CA VAL A 114 7.90 -16.02 -13.68
C VAL A 114 8.99 -15.18 -14.34
N GLN A 115 9.70 -14.38 -13.55
CA GLN A 115 10.79 -13.54 -14.00
C GLN A 115 12.15 -14.10 -13.58
N GLU A 116 13.14 -13.99 -14.46
CA GLU A 116 14.52 -14.25 -14.09
C GLU A 116 15.01 -13.23 -13.06
N VAL A 117 15.88 -13.66 -12.15
CA VAL A 117 16.38 -12.84 -11.03
C VAL A 117 17.08 -11.55 -11.49
N THR A 118 17.61 -11.55 -12.70
CA THR A 118 18.28 -10.40 -13.33
C THR A 118 17.31 -9.44 -14.02
N ASN A 119 16.07 -9.85 -14.26
CA ASN A 119 15.08 -9.02 -14.90
C ASN A 119 14.50 -8.02 -13.90
N MET A 120 14.87 -6.76 -14.03
CA MET A 120 14.44 -5.66 -13.17
C MET A 120 13.28 -4.85 -13.76
N GLU A 121 12.63 -5.31 -14.83
CA GLU A 121 11.47 -4.64 -15.39
C GLU A 121 10.19 -4.92 -14.57
N ILE A 122 9.27 -3.96 -14.56
CA ILE A 122 7.95 -4.14 -13.93
C ILE A 122 7.05 -4.78 -15.00
N PRO A 123 6.55 -6.01 -14.81
CA PRO A 123 5.61 -6.61 -15.76
C PRO A 123 4.35 -5.77 -15.91
N GLU A 124 3.73 -5.76 -17.08
CA GLU A 124 2.58 -4.89 -17.35
C GLU A 124 1.37 -5.21 -16.44
N ASP A 125 1.12 -6.47 -16.15
CA ASP A 125 0.05 -6.87 -15.21
C ASP A 125 0.33 -6.45 -13.75
N VAL A 126 1.60 -6.39 -13.36
CA VAL A 126 2.03 -5.85 -12.07
C VAL A 126 1.87 -4.32 -12.04
N LYS A 127 2.28 -3.64 -13.10
CA LYS A 127 2.14 -2.21 -13.26
C LYS A 127 0.68 -1.75 -13.13
N GLU A 128 -0.25 -2.48 -13.78
CA GLU A 128 -1.69 -2.23 -13.60
C GLU A 128 -2.12 -2.34 -12.13
N LYS A 129 -1.69 -3.41 -11.44
CA LYS A 129 -2.05 -3.67 -10.04
C LYS A 129 -1.47 -2.60 -9.12
N LEU A 130 -0.21 -2.21 -9.33
CA LEU A 130 0.46 -1.13 -8.59
C LEU A 130 -0.29 0.20 -8.74
N LEU A 131 -0.63 0.59 -9.96
CA LEU A 131 -1.35 1.84 -10.22
C LEU A 131 -2.78 1.81 -9.66
N ARG A 132 -3.47 0.66 -9.74
CA ARG A 132 -4.80 0.49 -9.17
C ARG A 132 -4.77 0.64 -7.64
N PHE A 133 -3.84 -0.03 -6.99
CA PHE A 133 -3.65 0.08 -5.54
C PHE A 133 -3.31 1.52 -5.13
N ALA A 134 -2.36 2.16 -5.79
CA ALA A 134 -1.94 3.52 -5.46
C ALA A 134 -3.09 4.53 -5.61
N ARG A 135 -3.89 4.46 -6.68
CA ARG A 135 -5.06 5.31 -6.85
C ARG A 135 -6.08 5.14 -5.72
N ALA A 136 -6.39 3.89 -5.37
CA ALA A 136 -7.32 3.60 -4.27
C ALA A 136 -6.75 4.08 -2.91
N GLY A 137 -5.48 3.81 -2.64
CA GLY A 137 -4.82 4.24 -1.41
C GLY A 137 -4.75 5.77 -1.27
N ILE A 138 -4.42 6.49 -2.35
CA ILE A 138 -4.41 7.95 -2.38
C ILE A 138 -5.81 8.50 -2.11
N ALA A 139 -6.85 7.89 -2.68
CA ALA A 139 -8.23 8.29 -2.42
C ALA A 139 -8.57 8.15 -0.92
N VAL A 140 -8.26 7.01 -0.31
CA VAL A 140 -8.46 6.79 1.13
C VAL A 140 -7.67 7.79 1.96
N ALA A 141 -6.37 7.98 1.67
CA ALA A 141 -5.52 8.93 2.38
C ALA A 141 -6.06 10.37 2.28
N THR A 142 -6.58 10.76 1.12
CA THR A 142 -7.18 12.08 0.90
C THR A 142 -8.49 12.25 1.68
N MET A 143 -9.25 11.19 1.88
CA MET A 143 -10.52 11.20 2.63
C MET A 143 -10.30 11.23 4.15
N ARG A 144 -9.17 10.77 4.64
CA ARG A 144 -8.87 10.75 6.08
C ARG A 144 -8.87 12.15 6.68
N GLY A 145 -9.47 12.28 7.86
CA GLY A 145 -9.58 13.53 8.59
C GLY A 145 -10.48 14.59 7.90
N LYS A 146 -11.28 14.20 6.90
CA LYS A 146 -12.26 15.09 6.26
C LYS A 146 -13.60 15.02 6.98
N SER A 147 -14.30 16.15 6.98
CA SER A 147 -15.66 16.21 7.50
C SER A 147 -16.66 15.89 6.41
N TYR A 148 -17.65 15.09 6.74
CA TYR A 148 -18.77 14.75 5.86
C TYR A 148 -20.02 15.46 6.36
N LEU A 149 -20.65 16.28 5.51
CA LEU A 149 -21.90 16.97 5.81
C LEU A 149 -23.07 16.15 5.26
N SER A 150 -23.94 15.65 6.15
CA SER A 150 -25.19 15.03 5.76
C SER A 150 -26.31 16.06 5.77
N ILE A 151 -26.97 16.25 4.63
CA ILE A 151 -28.15 17.13 4.49
C ILE A 151 -29.36 16.25 4.24
N GLY A 152 -30.30 16.26 5.17
CA GLY A 152 -31.43 15.34 5.20
C GLY A 152 -31.13 14.08 6.01
N SER A 153 -32.05 13.11 5.99
CA SER A 153 -31.87 11.84 6.69
C SER A 153 -32.26 10.67 5.79
N VAL A 154 -33.42 10.08 5.99
CA VAL A 154 -33.88 8.94 5.20
C VAL A 154 -34.60 9.40 3.94
N SER A 155 -34.17 8.97 2.78
CA SER A 155 -34.87 9.22 1.51
C SER A 155 -36.12 8.33 1.42
N MET A 156 -37.31 8.93 1.40
CA MET A 156 -38.60 8.23 1.24
C MET A 156 -38.81 7.02 2.18
N GLY A 157 -38.18 7.01 3.34
CA GLY A 157 -38.25 5.88 4.27
C GLY A 157 -37.40 4.66 3.90
N ILE A 158 -36.49 4.79 2.92
CA ILE A 158 -35.62 3.70 2.48
C ILE A 158 -34.45 3.55 3.47
N ALA A 159 -34.41 2.42 4.21
CA ALA A 159 -33.41 2.19 5.25
C ALA A 159 -31.96 2.23 4.72
N GLY A 160 -31.71 1.79 3.50
CA GLY A 160 -30.38 1.83 2.87
C GLY A 160 -29.87 3.24 2.53
N SER A 161 -30.70 4.28 2.69
CA SER A 161 -30.27 5.67 2.49
C SER A 161 -29.77 6.33 3.78
N ILE A 162 -29.77 5.63 4.91
CA ILE A 162 -29.27 6.12 6.19
C ILE A 162 -27.74 5.97 6.19
N PRO A 163 -26.97 7.07 6.22
CA PRO A 163 -25.53 6.96 6.39
C PRO A 163 -25.21 6.46 7.81
N ASN A 164 -24.27 5.53 7.91
CA ASN A 164 -23.73 5.11 9.20
C ASN A 164 -22.53 5.99 9.55
N PRO A 165 -22.63 6.90 10.53
CA PRO A 165 -21.51 7.77 10.90
C PRO A 165 -20.32 6.98 11.45
N ASP A 166 -20.56 5.85 12.12
CA ASP A 166 -19.50 5.02 12.67
C ASP A 166 -18.58 4.46 11.58
N PHE A 167 -19.13 4.17 10.39
CA PHE A 167 -18.32 3.77 9.24
C PHE A 167 -17.29 4.83 8.85
N PHE A 168 -17.69 6.09 8.80
CA PHE A 168 -16.76 7.16 8.43
C PHE A 168 -15.70 7.37 9.50
N GLN A 169 -16.07 7.31 10.77
CA GLN A 169 -15.13 7.43 11.88
C GLN A 169 -14.15 6.26 11.93
N GLU A 170 -14.62 5.04 11.76
CA GLU A 170 -13.79 3.82 11.83
C GLU A 170 -12.75 3.75 10.70
N TYR A 171 -13.16 4.04 9.47
CA TYR A 171 -12.31 3.81 8.29
C TYR A 171 -11.62 5.06 7.76
N LEU A 172 -12.10 6.24 8.08
CA LEU A 172 -11.60 7.49 7.50
C LEU A 172 -11.13 8.51 8.56
N GLY A 173 -11.36 8.24 9.82
CA GLY A 173 -10.90 9.09 10.95
C GLY A 173 -11.81 10.25 11.28
#